data_081d641d92ec4020cbc46f3e04d3511f
#
_entry.id   081d641d92ec4020cbc46f3e04d3511f
#
_cell.length_a   1.000
_cell.length_b   1.000
_cell.length_c   1.000
_cell.angle_alpha   90.00
_cell.angle_beta   90.00
_cell.angle_gamma   90.00
#
_symmetry.space_group_name_H-M   'P 1'
#
loop_
_entity.id
_entity.type
_entity.pdbx_description
1 polymer ?
#
loop_
_entity_poly.entity_id
_entity_poly.type
_entity_poly.pdbx_seq_one_letter_code
_entity_poly.pdbx_strand_id
1 'polypeptide(L)'
;MLPPFIIDGRNTAEIFLANMDYAQVAGAVVVQELIDGIQNDYLEEVKRKYAERFFVFGMFDFFNGSPVRQVEELYGRGFRGIAIPGHRLILNDRRVYLNSPEMMEMFKLMERKGMILSICLAANHQQMDEIKEVIAECPELKIAIGHFGMVTQPGWEEQIMLARNKNVYVESGGITWLFNSEFYPYPSA
;
A
#
# COMPACT_ATOMS: atom_id res chain seq x y z
N MET A 1 13.78 27.91 -8.07
CA MET A 1 14.93 27.12 -7.58
C MET A 1 14.34 25.91 -6.85
N LEU A 2 14.65 24.68 -7.26
CA LEU A 2 14.18 23.48 -6.57
C LEU A 2 14.88 23.35 -5.22
N PRO A 3 14.17 22.87 -4.17
CA PRO A 3 14.80 22.61 -2.89
C PRO A 3 15.98 21.64 -3.00
N PRO A 4 17.03 21.79 -2.19
CA PRO A 4 18.24 20.97 -2.30
C PRO A 4 18.03 19.46 -2.21
N PHE A 5 17.01 19.00 -1.47
CA PHE A 5 16.68 17.58 -1.33
C PHE A 5 16.14 16.94 -2.62
N ILE A 6 15.54 17.72 -3.52
CA ILE A 6 15.10 17.23 -4.84
C ILE A 6 16.32 16.98 -5.75
N ILE A 7 17.40 17.73 -5.58
CA ILE A 7 18.63 17.58 -6.37
C ILE A 7 19.38 16.31 -5.96
N ASP A 8 19.35 15.97 -4.68
CA ASP A 8 20.03 14.77 -4.16
C ASP A 8 19.21 13.47 -4.35
N GLY A 9 17.89 13.59 -4.50
CA GLY A 9 17.00 12.44 -4.76
C GLY A 9 16.93 11.41 -3.63
N ARG A 10 17.60 11.63 -2.52
CA ARG A 10 17.58 10.72 -1.36
C ARG A 10 16.35 11.00 -0.48
N ASN A 11 15.51 9.99 -0.29
CA ASN A 11 14.36 10.03 0.61
C ASN A 11 14.61 9.12 1.81
N THR A 12 15.49 9.55 2.72
CA THR A 12 15.77 8.79 3.94
C THR A 12 14.71 9.02 5.01
N ALA A 13 14.61 8.09 5.95
CA ALA A 13 13.72 8.22 7.11
C ALA A 13 14.01 9.48 7.92
N GLU A 14 15.29 9.89 8.03
CA GLU A 14 15.70 11.09 8.76
C GLU A 14 15.20 12.38 8.09
N ILE A 15 15.26 12.46 6.75
CA ILE A 15 14.72 13.60 6.00
C ILE A 15 13.20 13.65 6.16
N PHE A 16 12.54 12.48 6.08
CA PHE A 16 11.09 12.42 6.26
C PHE A 16 10.67 12.80 7.68
N LEU A 17 11.40 12.34 8.70
CA LEU A 17 11.17 12.75 10.10
C LEU A 17 11.31 14.26 10.29
N ALA A 18 12.32 14.88 9.70
CA ALA A 18 12.48 16.34 9.79
C ALA A 18 11.29 17.09 9.18
N ASN A 19 10.75 16.58 8.05
CA ASN A 19 9.55 17.13 7.45
C ASN A 19 8.30 16.90 8.31
N MET A 20 8.15 15.71 8.90
CA MET A 20 7.07 15.41 9.84
C MET A 20 7.11 16.32 11.07
N ASP A 21 8.30 16.53 11.64
CA ASP A 21 8.47 17.41 12.80
C ASP A 21 8.12 18.86 12.46
N TYR A 22 8.56 19.35 11.31
CA TYR A 22 8.19 20.68 10.81
C TYR A 22 6.67 20.81 10.62
N ALA A 23 6.01 19.79 10.06
CA ALA A 23 4.57 19.76 9.81
C ALA A 23 3.74 19.34 11.03
N GLN A 24 4.36 19.06 12.18
CA GLN A 24 3.72 18.57 13.40
C GLN A 24 2.96 17.24 13.20
N VAL A 25 3.47 16.38 12.33
CA VAL A 25 2.91 15.03 12.08
C VAL A 25 3.50 14.04 13.07
N ALA A 26 2.66 13.44 13.90
CA ALA A 26 3.09 12.53 14.97
C ALA A 26 3.63 11.19 14.46
N GLY A 27 3.04 10.63 13.44
CA GLY A 27 3.42 9.33 12.87
C GLY A 27 3.03 9.20 11.41
N ALA A 28 3.65 8.26 10.71
CA ALA A 28 3.36 7.98 9.33
C ALA A 28 3.30 6.47 9.03
N VAL A 29 2.50 6.11 8.05
CA VAL A 29 2.49 4.79 7.44
C VAL A 29 3.43 4.80 6.24
N VAL A 30 4.36 3.85 6.21
CA VAL A 30 5.36 3.74 5.15
C VAL A 30 5.03 2.55 4.25
N VAL A 31 4.75 2.84 3.01
CA VAL A 31 4.47 1.86 1.95
C VAL A 31 5.61 1.89 0.94
N GLN A 32 5.99 0.74 0.42
CA GLN A 32 7.01 0.61 -0.61
C GLN A 32 6.40 0.74 -2.01
N GLU A 33 7.18 1.25 -2.95
CA GLU A 33 6.86 1.23 -4.38
C GLU A 33 7.91 0.39 -5.13
N LEU A 34 7.48 -0.37 -6.13
CA LEU A 34 8.36 -1.28 -6.90
C LEU A 34 9.42 -0.55 -7.74
N ILE A 35 9.27 0.74 -7.97
CA ILE A 35 10.27 1.56 -8.69
C ILE A 35 11.64 1.47 -8.04
N ASP A 36 11.69 1.49 -6.71
CA ASP A 36 12.93 1.43 -5.94
C ASP A 36 13.35 0.00 -5.60
N GLY A 37 12.59 -0.99 -6.05
CA GLY A 37 12.74 -2.38 -5.65
C GLY A 37 12.24 -2.66 -4.23
N ILE A 38 12.47 -3.87 -3.76
CA ILE A 38 12.05 -4.31 -2.42
C ILE A 38 13.04 -3.81 -1.38
N GLN A 39 12.59 -2.97 -0.45
CA GLN A 39 13.40 -2.27 0.55
C GLN A 39 13.20 -2.82 1.97
N ASN A 40 12.79 -4.08 2.12
CA ASN A 40 12.44 -4.64 3.44
C ASN A 40 13.57 -4.55 4.47
N ASP A 41 14.83 -4.71 4.05
CA ASP A 41 15.98 -4.66 4.97
C ASP A 41 16.15 -3.25 5.56
N TYR A 42 16.13 -2.24 4.70
CA TYR A 42 16.17 -0.84 5.14
C TYR A 42 14.96 -0.48 6.02
N LEU A 43 13.77 -0.90 5.62
CA LEU A 43 12.55 -0.59 6.36
C LEU A 43 12.46 -1.34 7.70
N GLU A 44 13.08 -2.50 7.82
CA GLU A 44 13.23 -3.17 9.12
C GLU A 44 14.10 -2.36 10.09
N GLU A 45 15.19 -1.77 9.60
CA GLU A 45 16.02 -0.86 10.40
C GLU A 45 15.25 0.40 10.79
N VAL A 46 14.53 1.03 9.85
CA VAL A 46 13.68 2.19 10.10
C VAL A 46 12.65 1.89 11.18
N LYS A 47 11.93 0.78 11.04
CA LYS A 47 10.95 0.32 12.03
C LYS A 47 11.57 0.12 13.42
N ARG A 48 12.75 -0.50 13.49
CA ARG A 48 13.45 -0.72 14.76
C ARG A 48 13.93 0.58 15.41
N LYS A 49 14.42 1.53 14.59
CA LYS A 49 14.98 2.80 15.07
C LYS A 49 13.90 3.83 15.44
N TYR A 50 12.77 3.81 14.75
CA TYR A 50 11.72 4.83 14.82
C TYR A 50 10.33 4.23 15.01
N ALA A 51 10.21 3.21 15.86
CA ALA A 51 8.97 2.43 16.08
C ALA A 51 7.76 3.29 16.48
N GLU A 52 7.99 4.37 17.22
CA GLU A 52 6.95 5.32 17.65
C GLU A 52 6.47 6.26 16.55
N ARG A 53 7.21 6.33 15.43
CA ARG A 53 6.98 7.30 14.36
C ARG A 53 6.52 6.65 13.06
N PHE A 54 6.91 5.39 12.81
CA PHE A 54 6.60 4.71 11.54
C PHE A 54 5.93 3.36 11.74
N PHE A 55 4.78 3.19 11.09
CA PHE A 55 4.22 1.89 10.80
C PHE A 55 4.63 1.48 9.38
N VAL A 56 5.39 0.40 9.25
CA VAL A 56 6.02 0.02 7.98
C VAL A 56 5.36 -1.21 7.39
N PHE A 57 4.97 -1.14 6.12
CA PHE A 57 4.50 -2.27 5.34
C PHE A 57 5.68 -3.00 4.67
N GLY A 58 5.65 -4.35 4.72
CA GLY A 58 6.52 -5.18 3.91
C GLY A 58 5.97 -5.35 2.49
N MET A 59 6.84 -5.74 1.57
CA MET A 59 6.49 -6.07 0.20
C MET A 59 7.37 -7.22 -0.30
N PHE A 60 6.91 -7.96 -1.29
CA PHE A 60 7.67 -9.05 -1.91
C PHE A 60 7.33 -9.17 -3.40
N ASP A 61 8.06 -10.03 -4.12
CA ASP A 61 7.77 -10.33 -5.51
C ASP A 61 6.60 -11.32 -5.62
N PHE A 62 5.44 -10.81 -6.01
CA PHE A 62 4.20 -11.59 -6.12
C PHE A 62 4.21 -12.59 -7.27
N PHE A 63 5.16 -12.52 -8.19
CA PHE A 63 5.28 -13.44 -9.32
C PHE A 63 6.20 -14.62 -9.05
N ASN A 64 6.97 -14.57 -7.96
CA ASN A 64 7.97 -15.58 -7.64
C ASN A 64 7.86 -16.04 -6.18
N GLY A 65 7.91 -17.33 -5.99
CA GLY A 65 7.86 -17.95 -4.68
C GLY A 65 6.43 -18.04 -4.11
N SER A 66 6.35 -18.54 -2.88
CA SER A 66 5.07 -18.72 -2.17
C SER A 66 4.70 -17.45 -1.40
N PRO A 67 3.56 -16.80 -1.70
CA PRO A 67 3.07 -15.65 -0.94
C PRO A 67 2.92 -15.93 0.57
N VAL A 68 2.47 -17.12 0.91
CA VAL A 68 2.30 -17.56 2.31
C VAL A 68 3.63 -17.55 3.05
N ARG A 69 4.68 -18.15 2.47
CA ARG A 69 6.01 -18.18 3.09
C ARG A 69 6.61 -16.79 3.23
N GLN A 70 6.44 -15.94 2.24
CA GLN A 70 6.95 -14.57 2.26
C GLN A 70 6.25 -13.73 3.34
N VAL A 71 4.95 -13.90 3.53
CA VAL A 71 4.22 -13.25 4.64
C VAL A 71 4.68 -13.80 6.00
N GLU A 72 4.91 -15.10 6.12
CA GLU A 72 5.44 -15.68 7.37
C GLU A 72 6.82 -15.13 7.72
N GLU A 73 7.71 -15.02 6.72
CA GLU A 73 9.04 -14.44 6.90
C GLU A 73 8.95 -12.98 7.35
N LEU A 74 8.20 -12.14 6.64
CA LEU A 74 8.02 -10.73 6.98
C LEU A 74 7.39 -10.55 8.35
N TYR A 75 6.40 -11.39 8.70
CA TYR A 75 5.82 -11.37 10.04
C TYR A 75 6.87 -11.73 11.12
N GLY A 76 7.71 -12.72 10.86
CA GLY A 76 8.84 -13.09 11.72
C GLY A 76 9.84 -11.94 11.93
N ARG A 77 10.08 -11.16 10.89
CA ARG A 77 10.89 -9.92 10.90
C ARG A 77 10.17 -8.74 11.59
N GLY A 78 8.94 -8.95 12.05
CA GLY A 78 8.16 -7.96 12.79
C GLY A 78 7.35 -7.00 11.93
N PHE A 79 7.20 -7.22 10.63
CA PHE A 79 6.22 -6.49 9.83
C PHE A 79 4.80 -6.87 10.24
N ARG A 80 3.90 -5.90 10.26
CA ARG A 80 2.50 -6.09 10.65
C ARG A 80 1.53 -5.65 9.55
N GLY A 81 2.04 -5.38 8.37
CA GLY A 81 1.28 -5.08 7.17
C GLY A 81 2.04 -5.45 5.91
N ILE A 82 1.29 -5.74 4.85
CA ILE A 82 1.80 -6.01 3.51
C ILE A 82 1.20 -5.00 2.54
N ALA A 83 2.06 -4.42 1.70
CA ALA A 83 1.65 -3.54 0.61
C ALA A 83 1.57 -4.33 -0.70
N ILE A 84 0.44 -4.20 -1.40
CA ILE A 84 0.23 -4.80 -2.73
C ILE A 84 -0.01 -3.69 -3.75
N PRO A 85 0.92 -3.43 -4.66
CA PRO A 85 0.67 -2.58 -5.82
C PRO A 85 -0.18 -3.35 -6.86
N GLY A 86 -1.48 -3.45 -6.63
CA GLY A 86 -2.40 -4.33 -7.37
C GLY A 86 -2.34 -4.12 -8.88
N HIS A 87 -2.19 -2.88 -9.33
CA HIS A 87 -2.00 -2.57 -10.75
C HIS A 87 -0.75 -3.24 -11.36
N ARG A 88 0.28 -3.52 -10.55
CA ARG A 88 1.50 -4.22 -10.98
C ARG A 88 1.35 -5.74 -11.03
N LEU A 89 0.25 -6.28 -10.52
CA LEU A 89 -0.07 -7.70 -10.65
C LEU A 89 -0.64 -8.06 -12.02
N ILE A 90 -0.93 -7.06 -12.86
CA ILE A 90 -1.46 -7.22 -14.22
C ILE A 90 -0.40 -6.73 -15.21
N LEU A 91 0.36 -7.65 -15.76
CA LEU A 91 1.35 -7.39 -16.79
C LEU A 91 0.83 -7.88 -18.16
N ASN A 92 1.50 -7.48 -19.24
CA ASN A 92 1.07 -7.84 -20.61
C ASN A 92 1.10 -9.35 -20.87
N ASP A 93 2.02 -10.06 -20.23
CA ASP A 93 2.31 -11.48 -20.47
C ASP A 93 1.97 -12.39 -19.28
N ARG A 94 1.68 -11.82 -18.10
CA ARG A 94 1.38 -12.59 -16.89
C ARG A 94 0.53 -11.80 -15.90
N ARG A 95 -0.25 -12.50 -15.10
CA ARG A 95 -1.13 -11.91 -14.08
C ARG A 95 -1.14 -12.75 -12.81
N VAL A 96 -1.16 -12.08 -11.67
CA VAL A 96 -1.49 -12.67 -10.37
C VAL A 96 -2.91 -12.24 -10.02
N TYR A 97 -3.80 -13.22 -9.81
CA TYR A 97 -5.17 -12.98 -9.39
C TYR A 97 -5.24 -12.91 -7.86
N LEU A 98 -5.88 -11.88 -7.32
CA LEU A 98 -6.03 -11.71 -5.86
C LEU A 98 -6.82 -12.87 -5.23
N ASN A 99 -7.78 -13.44 -5.96
CA ASN A 99 -8.58 -14.57 -5.51
C ASN A 99 -8.00 -15.94 -5.90
N SER A 100 -6.76 -16.00 -6.38
CA SER A 100 -6.11 -17.30 -6.61
C SER A 100 -5.96 -18.06 -5.28
N PRO A 101 -5.95 -19.41 -5.30
CA PRO A 101 -5.87 -20.21 -4.07
C PRO A 101 -4.70 -19.81 -3.17
N GLU A 102 -3.52 -19.57 -3.74
CA GLU A 102 -2.33 -19.20 -2.98
C GLU A 102 -2.43 -17.80 -2.35
N MET A 103 -2.99 -16.83 -3.08
CA MET A 103 -3.21 -15.48 -2.56
C MET A 103 -4.29 -15.51 -1.48
N MET A 104 -5.35 -16.28 -1.67
CA MET A 104 -6.40 -16.44 -0.66
C MET A 104 -5.86 -17.07 0.64
N GLU A 105 -5.00 -18.10 0.54
CA GLU A 105 -4.30 -18.66 1.72
C GLU A 105 -3.46 -17.60 2.42
N MET A 106 -2.75 -16.79 1.66
CA MET A 106 -1.97 -15.67 2.21
C MET A 106 -2.86 -14.66 2.95
N PHE A 107 -3.99 -14.24 2.38
CA PHE A 107 -4.91 -13.31 3.05
C PHE A 107 -5.51 -13.91 4.32
N LYS A 108 -5.90 -15.18 4.30
CA LYS A 108 -6.35 -15.89 5.50
C LYS A 108 -5.26 -16.00 6.58
N LEU A 109 -4.00 -16.14 6.18
CA LEU A 109 -2.88 -16.08 7.10
C LEU A 109 -2.70 -14.69 7.70
N MET A 110 -2.76 -13.64 6.88
CA MET A 110 -2.67 -12.24 7.33
C MET A 110 -3.79 -11.91 8.32
N GLU A 111 -5.03 -12.34 8.03
CA GLU A 111 -6.17 -12.18 8.93
C GLU A 111 -5.91 -12.85 10.30
N ARG A 112 -5.53 -14.13 10.32
CA ARG A 112 -5.21 -14.86 11.56
C ARG A 112 -4.09 -14.20 12.36
N LYS A 113 -3.13 -13.58 11.71
CA LYS A 113 -2.01 -12.87 12.35
C LYS A 113 -2.34 -11.41 12.72
N GLY A 114 -3.54 -10.93 12.42
CA GLY A 114 -3.94 -9.54 12.65
C GLY A 114 -3.12 -8.52 11.84
N MET A 115 -2.62 -8.92 10.68
CA MET A 115 -1.88 -8.04 9.77
C MET A 115 -2.84 -7.16 8.98
N ILE A 116 -2.31 -6.06 8.44
CA ILE A 116 -3.05 -5.10 7.62
C ILE A 116 -2.61 -5.26 6.15
N LEU A 117 -3.57 -5.24 5.24
CA LEU A 117 -3.33 -5.13 3.81
C LEU A 117 -3.47 -3.68 3.36
N SER A 118 -2.45 -3.10 2.73
CA SER A 118 -2.59 -1.87 1.92
C SER A 118 -2.54 -2.27 0.45
N ILE A 119 -3.52 -1.84 -0.34
CA ILE A 119 -3.61 -2.24 -1.74
C ILE A 119 -4.02 -1.06 -2.64
N CYS A 120 -3.26 -0.86 -3.72
CA CYS A 120 -3.66 -0.02 -4.84
C CYS A 120 -4.24 -0.88 -5.94
N LEU A 121 -5.56 -0.93 -6.06
CA LEU A 121 -6.22 -1.71 -7.10
C LEU A 121 -5.98 -1.11 -8.49
N ALA A 122 -6.00 -1.97 -9.51
CA ALA A 122 -5.95 -1.52 -10.89
C ALA A 122 -7.23 -0.75 -11.27
N ALA A 123 -7.08 0.19 -12.21
CA ALA A 123 -8.20 0.93 -12.78
C ALA A 123 -9.16 0.03 -13.59
N ASN A 124 -10.30 0.58 -14.01
CA ASN A 124 -11.25 -0.06 -14.90
C ASN A 124 -11.84 -1.40 -14.38
N HIS A 125 -12.09 -1.49 -13.07
CA HIS A 125 -12.75 -2.63 -12.42
C HIS A 125 -12.02 -3.98 -12.56
N GLN A 126 -10.78 -4.00 -13.05
CA GLN A 126 -10.07 -5.23 -13.40
C GLN A 126 -9.86 -6.20 -12.24
N GLN A 127 -9.87 -5.70 -10.99
CA GLN A 127 -9.67 -6.51 -9.77
C GLN A 127 -10.86 -6.44 -8.81
N MET A 128 -11.98 -5.84 -9.22
CA MET A 128 -13.12 -5.60 -8.31
C MET A 128 -13.78 -6.87 -7.82
N ASP A 129 -13.99 -7.85 -8.68
CA ASP A 129 -14.60 -9.12 -8.27
C ASP A 129 -13.64 -9.91 -7.38
N GLU A 130 -12.34 -9.89 -7.70
CA GLU A 130 -11.30 -10.56 -6.91
C GLU A 130 -11.23 -9.99 -5.49
N ILE A 131 -11.18 -8.66 -5.33
CA ILE A 131 -11.09 -8.04 -4.00
C ILE A 131 -12.39 -8.20 -3.20
N LYS A 132 -13.56 -8.20 -3.86
CA LYS A 132 -14.83 -8.51 -3.20
C LYS A 132 -14.85 -9.93 -2.63
N GLU A 133 -14.30 -10.89 -3.36
CA GLU A 133 -14.15 -12.27 -2.88
C GLU A 133 -13.18 -12.35 -1.69
N VAL A 134 -12.03 -11.65 -1.74
CA VAL A 134 -11.10 -11.56 -0.61
C VAL A 134 -11.80 -10.99 0.64
N ILE A 135 -12.56 -9.91 0.48
CA ILE A 135 -13.30 -9.28 1.60
C ILE A 135 -14.34 -10.24 2.19
N ALA A 136 -15.02 -11.01 1.34
CA ALA A 136 -16.02 -11.99 1.78
C ALA A 136 -15.41 -13.18 2.53
N GLU A 137 -14.27 -13.70 2.04
CA GLU A 137 -13.57 -14.85 2.61
C GLU A 137 -12.70 -14.51 3.83
N CYS A 138 -12.29 -13.23 3.96
CA CYS A 138 -11.46 -12.73 5.05
C CYS A 138 -12.12 -11.50 5.72
N PRO A 139 -13.28 -11.68 6.39
CA PRO A 139 -14.09 -10.56 6.88
C PRO A 139 -13.44 -9.75 8.01
N GLU A 140 -12.46 -10.31 8.71
CA GLU A 140 -11.73 -9.62 9.79
C GLU A 140 -10.38 -9.04 9.31
N LEU A 141 -9.96 -9.30 8.07
CA LEU A 141 -8.77 -8.69 7.49
C LEU A 141 -8.98 -7.19 7.34
N LYS A 142 -8.09 -6.40 7.92
CA LYS A 142 -8.09 -4.95 7.72
C LYS A 142 -7.46 -4.61 6.38
N ILE A 143 -8.22 -3.95 5.52
CA ILE A 143 -7.80 -3.60 4.16
C ILE A 143 -7.87 -2.09 4.01
N ALA A 144 -6.78 -1.47 3.55
CA ALA A 144 -6.71 -0.07 3.20
C ALA A 144 -6.60 0.06 1.67
N ILE A 145 -7.59 0.70 1.05
CA ILE A 145 -7.63 0.99 -0.39
C ILE A 145 -6.89 2.31 -0.63
N GLY A 146 -5.81 2.25 -1.38
CA GLY A 146 -4.94 3.39 -1.64
C GLY A 146 -5.56 4.47 -2.52
N HIS A 147 -5.11 5.70 -2.33
CA HIS A 147 -5.30 6.85 -3.24
C HIS A 147 -6.78 7.14 -3.60
N PHE A 148 -7.70 7.03 -2.65
CA PHE A 148 -9.15 7.14 -2.94
C PHE A 148 -9.59 6.27 -4.12
N GLY A 149 -9.08 5.04 -4.23
CA GLY A 149 -9.36 4.16 -5.35
C GLY A 149 -8.86 4.67 -6.68
N MET A 150 -7.76 5.47 -6.68
CA MET A 150 -7.24 6.15 -7.88
C MET A 150 -8.27 7.12 -8.49
N VAL A 151 -8.70 8.10 -7.73
CA VAL A 151 -9.84 9.01 -7.96
C VAL A 151 -9.95 9.65 -9.35
N THR A 152 -8.88 9.70 -10.13
CA THR A 152 -8.90 10.22 -11.51
C THR A 152 -9.03 9.11 -12.57
N GLN A 153 -9.13 7.84 -12.15
CA GLN A 153 -9.22 6.70 -13.05
C GLN A 153 -10.65 6.11 -13.06
N PRO A 154 -11.12 5.56 -14.19
CA PRO A 154 -12.42 4.90 -14.22
C PRO A 154 -12.54 3.80 -13.17
N GLY A 155 -13.68 3.73 -12.48
CA GLY A 155 -13.97 2.72 -11.47
C GLY A 155 -13.59 3.08 -10.03
N TRP A 156 -13.08 4.27 -9.79
CA TRP A 156 -12.68 4.70 -8.46
C TRP A 156 -13.83 4.74 -7.44
N GLU A 157 -15.03 5.11 -7.86
CA GLU A 157 -16.21 5.14 -6.97
C GLU A 157 -16.54 3.76 -6.41
N GLU A 158 -16.46 2.71 -7.24
CA GLU A 158 -16.67 1.34 -6.75
C GLU A 158 -15.60 0.92 -5.77
N GLN A 159 -14.36 1.32 -5.97
CA GLN A 159 -13.27 1.03 -5.03
C GLN A 159 -13.54 1.69 -3.67
N ILE A 160 -13.98 2.94 -3.64
CA ILE A 160 -14.37 3.62 -2.39
C ILE A 160 -15.56 2.91 -1.72
N MET A 161 -16.52 2.44 -2.51
CA MET A 161 -17.69 1.74 -1.97
C MET A 161 -17.35 0.44 -1.25
N LEU A 162 -16.15 -0.12 -1.44
CA LEU A 162 -15.67 -1.26 -0.64
C LEU A 162 -15.61 -0.92 0.85
N ALA A 163 -15.41 0.36 1.21
CA ALA A 163 -15.39 0.82 2.61
C ALA A 163 -16.76 0.75 3.32
N ARG A 164 -17.83 0.28 2.65
CA ARG A 164 -19.06 -0.14 3.32
C ARG A 164 -18.88 -1.42 4.15
N ASN A 165 -17.83 -2.18 3.87
CA ASN A 165 -17.45 -3.33 4.67
C ASN A 165 -16.67 -2.87 5.92
N LYS A 166 -16.98 -3.46 7.06
CA LYS A 166 -16.53 -3.05 8.40
C LYS A 166 -15.02 -2.85 8.54
N ASN A 167 -14.21 -3.69 7.89
CA ASN A 167 -12.75 -3.70 8.03
C ASN A 167 -12.04 -3.17 6.78
N VAL A 168 -12.75 -2.46 5.90
CA VAL A 168 -12.19 -1.80 4.72
C VAL A 168 -12.15 -0.29 4.94
N TYR A 169 -10.99 0.29 4.69
CA TYR A 169 -10.68 1.70 4.88
C TYR A 169 -10.20 2.31 3.56
N VAL A 170 -10.24 3.61 3.42
CA VAL A 170 -9.74 4.33 2.25
C VAL A 170 -8.62 5.27 2.68
N GLU A 171 -7.51 5.21 1.99
CA GLU A 171 -6.36 6.09 2.20
C GLU A 171 -6.47 7.32 1.29
N SER A 172 -6.23 8.51 1.87
CA SER A 172 -6.29 9.80 1.14
C SER A 172 -4.95 10.22 0.51
N GLY A 173 -3.94 9.36 0.53
CA GLY A 173 -2.62 9.68 0.00
C GLY A 173 -2.63 10.05 -1.49
N GLY A 174 -1.79 11.01 -1.88
CA GLY A 174 -1.55 11.34 -3.29
C GLY A 174 -2.64 12.14 -4.00
N ILE A 175 -3.65 12.68 -3.32
CA ILE A 175 -4.76 13.40 -3.96
C ILE A 175 -4.25 14.57 -4.81
N THR A 176 -3.36 15.39 -4.29
CA THR A 176 -2.79 16.51 -5.04
C THR A 176 -1.99 16.08 -6.26
N TRP A 177 -1.35 14.91 -6.19
CA TRP A 177 -0.64 14.31 -7.32
C TRP A 177 -1.63 13.76 -8.38
N LEU A 178 -2.74 13.19 -7.95
CA LEU A 178 -3.77 12.67 -8.87
C LEU A 178 -4.42 13.80 -9.68
N PHE A 179 -4.53 14.99 -9.11
CA PHE A 179 -5.02 16.20 -9.79
C PHE A 179 -3.88 17.08 -10.36
N ASN A 180 -2.79 16.46 -10.80
CA ASN A 180 -1.57 17.15 -11.25
C ASN A 180 -1.74 18.02 -12.52
N SER A 181 -2.86 17.91 -13.22
CA SER A 181 -3.24 18.80 -14.32
C SER A 181 -3.67 20.19 -13.84
N GLU A 182 -3.91 20.34 -12.54
CA GLU A 182 -4.31 21.60 -11.93
C GLU A 182 -3.15 22.22 -11.15
N PHE A 183 -2.98 23.51 -11.28
CA PHE A 183 -1.97 24.27 -10.56
C PHE A 183 -2.56 24.87 -9.28
N TYR A 184 -1.69 25.24 -8.36
CA TYR A 184 -2.12 25.98 -7.17
C TYR A 184 -3.08 27.13 -7.58
N PRO A 185 -4.23 27.27 -6.92
CA PRO A 185 -4.67 26.68 -5.63
C PRO A 185 -5.36 25.28 -5.68
N TYR A 186 -5.23 24.51 -6.73
CA TYR A 186 -5.83 23.18 -6.90
C TYR A 186 -7.35 23.17 -6.65
N PRO A 187 -8.16 23.85 -7.49
CA PRO A 187 -9.57 24.12 -7.21
C PRO A 187 -10.47 22.88 -7.12
N SER A 188 -10.00 21.71 -7.61
CA SER A 188 -10.74 20.45 -7.56
C SER A 188 -10.24 19.48 -6.48
N ALA A 189 -9.19 19.84 -5.75
CA ALA A 189 -8.60 18.98 -4.71
C ALA A 189 -9.25 19.14 -3.34
#